data_41c18bfdf259751f5a8bc02c939f9fe5
#
_entry.id   41c18bfdf259751f5a8bc02c939f9fe5
#
_cell.length_a   1.000
_cell.length_b   1.000
_cell.length_c   1.000
_cell.angle_alpha   90.00
_cell.angle_beta   90.00
_cell.angle_gamma   90.00
#
_symmetry.space_group_name_H-M   'P 1'
#
loop_
_entity.id
_entity.type
_entity.pdbx_description
1 polymer ?
#
loop_
_entity_poly.entity_id
_entity_poly.type
_entity_poly.pdbx_seq_one_letter_code
_entity_poly.pdbx_strand_id
1 'polypeptide(L)'
;MISGTSVDGIDVAVVDIEGSPEAGTLTLHQLAFETRPWADAIRQQIFTAFEQALPAAALCRLNFELADAFRTALVDVVDRVQIPLTTIDLIGSHGQTIWHEVVDGQVHSTLQLGDPAVIAVQTGITTVGNFRVADVAASGQGAPLVSTFDWHLLRPSASLLGIDGGWRAVQNIGGIGNVTFLPPQGSTSTPLAFDTGPGNALIDWATQQATAGQMRYDHDGLLARQGQVSQTLLHRWLALPYFAQDPPKSTGRELFSSALVKAWWDEAMQYGLQAADFIATMTEVTAASIAVAYARFAPGTVAQVVVGGGGARNPYLLERLAFRLEQQHGRPIALCTHAELGIDAKAKEGLAFALLAYLALHGWPGNVPACTGAASAQILGQIAPGHNYRTLLQQLTATNL
;
A
#
# COMPACT_ATOMS: atom_id res chain seq x y z
N MET A 1 -8.15 10.25 -5.64
CA MET A 1 -7.68 9.75 -6.97
C MET A 1 -6.18 9.54 -6.95
N ILE A 2 -5.68 8.51 -7.63
CA ILE A 2 -4.26 8.20 -7.75
C ILE A 2 -3.98 7.43 -9.05
N SER A 3 -2.77 7.58 -9.59
CA SER A 3 -2.18 6.62 -10.51
C SER A 3 -0.82 6.18 -9.98
N GLY A 4 -0.63 4.87 -9.89
CA GLY A 4 0.62 4.25 -9.45
C GLY A 4 1.72 4.31 -10.52
N THR A 5 2.95 3.92 -10.13
CA THR A 5 4.11 3.90 -11.05
C THR A 5 4.02 2.81 -12.12
N SER A 6 3.12 1.83 -11.99
CA SER A 6 2.80 0.84 -13.03
C SER A 6 2.06 1.44 -14.23
N VAL A 7 1.43 2.61 -14.04
CA VAL A 7 0.64 3.32 -15.07
C VAL A 7 -0.45 2.42 -15.68
N ASP A 8 -1.07 1.60 -14.84
CA ASP A 8 -2.15 0.69 -15.28
C ASP A 8 -3.47 1.42 -15.48
N GLY A 9 -3.68 2.52 -14.74
CA GLY A 9 -4.89 3.33 -14.81
C GLY A 9 -4.91 4.43 -13.75
N ILE A 10 -6.03 5.11 -13.72
CA ILE A 10 -6.41 6.11 -12.71
C ILE A 10 -7.40 5.43 -11.76
N ASP A 11 -7.00 5.24 -10.52
CA ASP A 11 -7.88 4.78 -9.47
C ASP A 11 -8.70 5.95 -8.91
N VAL A 12 -10.00 5.79 -8.90
CA VAL A 12 -10.98 6.75 -8.37
C VAL A 12 -11.77 6.06 -7.28
N ALA A 13 -11.65 6.53 -6.04
CA ALA A 13 -12.47 6.12 -4.92
C ALA A 13 -13.39 7.28 -4.51
N VAL A 14 -14.67 7.00 -4.32
CA VAL A 14 -15.65 7.92 -3.74
C VAL A 14 -15.96 7.41 -2.35
N VAL A 15 -15.86 8.29 -1.36
CA VAL A 15 -15.93 7.91 0.06
C VAL A 15 -16.71 8.94 0.85
N ASP A 16 -17.35 8.47 1.91
CA ASP A 16 -17.90 9.28 2.96
C ASP A 16 -16.96 9.20 4.18
N ILE A 17 -16.51 10.36 4.68
CA ILE A 17 -15.56 10.45 5.81
C ILE A 17 -16.15 11.36 6.87
N GLU A 18 -16.26 10.85 8.08
CA GLU A 18 -16.80 11.57 9.21
C GLU A 18 -15.90 11.45 10.44
N GLY A 19 -16.02 12.41 11.35
CA GLY A 19 -15.41 12.35 12.67
C GLY A 19 -14.00 12.96 12.73
N SER A 20 -13.34 12.75 13.87
CA SER A 20 -12.05 13.35 14.21
C SER A 20 -11.04 12.29 14.66
N PRO A 21 -9.79 12.36 14.17
CA PRO A 21 -8.70 11.53 14.70
C PRO A 21 -8.45 11.76 16.18
N GLU A 22 -8.59 13.00 16.66
CA GLU A 22 -8.34 13.40 18.04
C GLU A 22 -9.38 12.81 18.99
N ALA A 23 -10.65 12.77 18.55
CA ALA A 23 -11.73 12.14 19.29
C ALA A 23 -11.77 10.63 19.15
N GLY A 24 -10.98 10.05 18.24
CA GLY A 24 -11.01 8.61 17.92
C GLY A 24 -12.32 8.16 17.27
N THR A 25 -13.04 9.08 16.62
CA THR A 25 -14.35 8.84 15.99
C THR A 25 -14.28 8.79 14.47
N LEU A 26 -13.09 8.85 13.90
CA LEU A 26 -12.91 8.87 12.45
C LEU A 26 -13.45 7.58 11.82
N THR A 27 -14.38 7.74 10.88
CA THR A 27 -14.96 6.66 10.08
C THR A 27 -14.82 6.95 8.60
N LEU A 28 -14.75 5.91 7.79
CA LEU A 28 -14.66 6.01 6.34
C LEU A 28 -15.52 4.91 5.71
N HIS A 29 -16.43 5.30 4.86
CA HIS A 29 -17.30 4.40 4.10
C HIS A 29 -17.04 4.56 2.60
N GLN A 30 -16.60 3.49 1.94
CA GLN A 30 -16.43 3.46 0.50
C GLN A 30 -17.80 3.43 -0.18
N LEU A 31 -18.08 4.40 -1.03
CA LEU A 31 -19.30 4.48 -1.83
C LEU A 31 -19.08 3.89 -3.23
N ALA A 32 -17.90 4.16 -3.83
CA ALA A 32 -17.54 3.60 -5.13
C ALA A 32 -16.02 3.48 -5.28
N PHE A 33 -15.61 2.57 -6.17
CA PHE A 33 -14.22 2.45 -6.62
C PHE A 33 -14.19 1.92 -8.04
N GLU A 34 -13.45 2.59 -8.91
CA GLU A 34 -13.13 2.08 -10.26
C GLU A 34 -11.70 2.49 -10.66
N THR A 35 -11.06 1.64 -11.44
CA THR A 35 -9.83 1.97 -12.15
C THR A 35 -10.19 2.34 -13.60
N ARG A 36 -9.82 3.54 -14.03
CA ARG A 36 -10.02 4.02 -15.41
C ARG A 36 -8.72 3.90 -16.20
N PRO A 37 -8.72 3.24 -17.36
CA PRO A 37 -7.50 3.10 -18.13
C PRO A 37 -7.02 4.46 -18.65
N TRP A 38 -5.71 4.63 -18.74
CA TRP A 38 -5.13 5.75 -19.44
C TRP A 38 -5.40 5.67 -20.95
N ALA A 39 -5.59 6.81 -21.61
CA ALA A 39 -5.47 6.88 -23.06
C ALA A 39 -4.03 6.55 -23.47
N ASP A 40 -3.86 5.71 -24.50
CA ASP A 40 -2.55 5.20 -24.92
C ASP A 40 -1.51 6.31 -25.17
N ALA A 41 -1.94 7.42 -25.76
CA ALA A 41 -1.07 8.56 -26.04
C ALA A 41 -0.53 9.21 -24.74
N ILE A 42 -1.39 9.37 -23.71
CA ILE A 42 -0.99 9.92 -22.41
C ILE A 42 -0.09 8.92 -21.68
N ARG A 43 -0.46 7.65 -21.70
CA ARG A 43 0.33 6.57 -21.10
C ARG A 43 1.76 6.55 -21.65
N GLN A 44 1.91 6.69 -22.95
CA GLN A 44 3.22 6.77 -23.60
C GLN A 44 4.02 8.00 -23.17
N GLN A 45 3.37 9.17 -23.02
CA GLN A 45 4.03 10.37 -22.51
C GLN A 45 4.52 10.20 -21.08
N ILE A 46 3.74 9.53 -20.21
CA ILE A 46 4.16 9.23 -18.83
C ILE A 46 5.42 8.36 -18.84
N PHE A 47 5.46 7.27 -19.63
CA PHE A 47 6.66 6.44 -19.75
C PHE A 47 7.85 7.21 -20.30
N THR A 48 7.63 8.07 -21.29
CA THR A 48 8.70 8.93 -21.80
C THR A 48 9.25 9.86 -20.71
N ALA A 49 8.37 10.38 -19.82
CA ALA A 49 8.79 11.22 -18.70
C ALA A 49 9.57 10.45 -17.61
N PHE A 50 9.38 9.13 -17.49
CA PHE A 50 10.19 8.29 -16.59
C PHE A 50 11.62 8.05 -17.12
N GLU A 51 11.75 7.92 -18.43
CA GLU A 51 12.99 7.47 -19.07
C GLU A 51 13.87 8.62 -19.54
N GLN A 52 13.31 9.80 -19.76
CA GLN A 52 13.98 10.91 -20.40
C GLN A 52 13.79 12.21 -19.63
N ALA A 53 14.83 13.05 -19.65
CA ALA A 53 14.73 14.44 -19.18
C ALA A 53 13.87 15.24 -20.17
N LEU A 54 12.61 15.49 -19.82
CA LEU A 54 11.72 16.30 -20.65
C LEU A 54 12.00 17.78 -20.47
N PRO A 55 11.91 18.60 -21.55
CA PRO A 55 11.95 20.06 -21.44
C PRO A 55 10.82 20.58 -20.54
N ALA A 56 11.08 21.67 -19.81
CA ALA A 56 10.09 22.26 -18.89
C ALA A 56 8.74 22.54 -19.57
N ALA A 57 8.73 22.95 -20.83
CA ALA A 57 7.50 23.18 -21.59
C ALA A 57 6.68 21.89 -21.81
N ALA A 58 7.34 20.74 -21.98
CA ALA A 58 6.67 19.44 -22.12
C ALA A 58 6.10 18.97 -20.77
N LEU A 59 6.88 19.10 -19.69
CA LEU A 59 6.39 18.77 -18.32
C LEU A 59 5.20 19.67 -17.94
N CYS A 60 5.27 20.95 -18.22
CA CYS A 60 4.17 21.89 -17.96
C CYS A 60 2.88 21.48 -18.70
N ARG A 61 2.99 21.12 -19.98
CA ARG A 61 1.83 20.64 -20.76
C ARG A 61 1.29 19.32 -20.20
N LEU A 62 2.18 18.37 -19.93
CA LEU A 62 1.79 17.06 -19.37
C LEU A 62 1.08 17.22 -18.02
N ASN A 63 1.50 18.17 -17.17
CA ASN A 63 0.84 18.46 -15.89
C ASN A 63 -0.64 18.82 -16.06
N PHE A 64 -0.98 19.60 -17.09
CA PHE A 64 -2.36 19.98 -17.41
C PHE A 64 -3.14 18.82 -18.06
N GLU A 65 -2.51 18.09 -18.99
CA GLU A 65 -3.14 16.94 -19.66
C GLU A 65 -3.48 15.82 -18.66
N LEU A 66 -2.59 15.57 -17.68
CA LEU A 66 -2.86 14.60 -16.62
C LEU A 66 -3.99 15.08 -15.69
N ALA A 67 -4.01 16.35 -15.32
CA ALA A 67 -5.09 16.91 -14.51
C ALA A 67 -6.46 16.76 -15.19
N ASP A 68 -6.53 17.01 -16.51
CA ASP A 68 -7.74 16.82 -17.30
C ASP A 68 -8.17 15.34 -17.37
N ALA A 69 -7.20 14.43 -17.50
CA ALA A 69 -7.49 13.00 -17.46
C ALA A 69 -8.01 12.52 -16.08
N PHE A 70 -7.42 13.02 -14.98
CA PHE A 70 -7.92 12.75 -13.62
C PHE A 70 -9.35 13.26 -13.43
N ARG A 71 -9.62 14.50 -13.87
CA ARG A 71 -10.98 15.07 -13.84
C ARG A 71 -11.95 14.22 -14.66
N THR A 72 -11.56 13.84 -15.87
CA THR A 72 -12.41 13.00 -16.74
C THR A 72 -12.72 11.67 -16.07
N ALA A 73 -11.70 11.00 -15.49
CA ALA A 73 -11.88 9.75 -14.76
C ALA A 73 -12.86 9.91 -13.58
N LEU A 74 -12.76 11.01 -12.82
CA LEU A 74 -13.70 11.30 -11.73
C LEU A 74 -15.14 11.42 -12.24
N VAL A 75 -15.37 12.28 -13.24
CA VAL A 75 -16.71 12.51 -13.79
C VAL A 75 -17.30 11.20 -14.32
N ASP A 76 -16.54 10.45 -15.09
CA ASP A 76 -16.96 9.14 -15.61
C ASP A 76 -17.39 8.17 -14.50
N VAL A 77 -16.67 8.14 -13.38
CA VAL A 77 -17.00 7.23 -12.27
C VAL A 77 -18.24 7.68 -11.53
N VAL A 78 -18.34 8.96 -11.14
CA VAL A 78 -19.49 9.45 -10.38
C VAL A 78 -20.78 9.40 -11.20
N ASP A 79 -20.73 9.67 -12.51
CA ASP A 79 -21.86 9.54 -13.42
C ASP A 79 -22.33 8.08 -13.51
N ARG A 80 -21.40 7.14 -13.61
CA ARG A 80 -21.72 5.71 -13.72
C ARG A 80 -22.36 5.15 -12.46
N VAL A 81 -21.92 5.60 -11.29
CA VAL A 81 -22.48 5.18 -10.00
C VAL A 81 -23.64 6.06 -9.56
N GLN A 82 -24.05 7.01 -10.41
CA GLN A 82 -25.18 7.93 -10.19
C GLN A 82 -25.03 8.79 -8.93
N ILE A 83 -23.80 9.17 -8.58
CA ILE A 83 -23.51 10.14 -7.52
C ILE A 83 -23.38 11.52 -8.19
N PRO A 84 -24.25 12.50 -7.88
CA PRO A 84 -24.12 13.83 -8.48
C PRO A 84 -22.78 14.48 -8.10
N LEU A 85 -22.04 15.02 -9.06
CA LEU A 85 -20.76 15.70 -8.82
C LEU A 85 -20.90 16.84 -7.79
N THR A 86 -22.07 17.46 -7.72
CA THR A 86 -22.40 18.53 -6.77
C THR A 86 -22.49 18.09 -5.30
N THR A 87 -22.52 16.77 -5.05
CA THR A 87 -22.50 16.20 -3.68
C THR A 87 -21.10 15.86 -3.22
N ILE A 88 -20.08 16.03 -4.06
CA ILE A 88 -18.70 15.85 -3.68
C ILE A 88 -18.17 17.14 -3.05
N ASP A 89 -17.79 17.07 -1.79
CA ASP A 89 -17.31 18.22 -1.04
C ASP A 89 -15.82 18.51 -1.30
N LEU A 90 -15.01 17.47 -1.46
CA LEU A 90 -13.55 17.58 -1.52
C LEU A 90 -12.97 16.53 -2.48
N ILE A 91 -11.93 16.90 -3.21
CA ILE A 91 -11.15 15.98 -4.03
C ILE A 91 -9.74 15.84 -3.45
N GLY A 92 -9.30 14.61 -3.22
CA GLY A 92 -7.90 14.26 -2.99
C GLY A 92 -7.29 13.70 -4.27
N SER A 93 -6.28 14.38 -4.85
CA SER A 93 -5.60 13.93 -6.05
C SER A 93 -4.10 13.77 -5.81
N HIS A 94 -3.64 12.52 -5.77
CA HIS A 94 -2.20 12.24 -5.69
C HIS A 94 -1.48 12.65 -6.97
N GLY A 95 -2.16 12.59 -8.11
CA GLY A 95 -1.52 12.73 -9.42
C GLY A 95 -0.73 11.48 -9.83
N GLN A 96 0.17 11.66 -10.79
CA GLN A 96 1.11 10.65 -11.29
C GLN A 96 2.52 11.01 -10.87
N THR A 97 3.19 10.16 -10.11
CA THR A 97 4.61 10.38 -9.77
C THR A 97 5.45 10.24 -11.02
N ILE A 98 6.20 11.29 -11.34
CA ILE A 98 7.16 11.33 -12.45
C ILE A 98 8.59 11.21 -11.94
N TRP A 99 8.87 11.79 -10.77
CA TRP A 99 10.20 11.80 -10.20
C TRP A 99 10.16 11.60 -8.70
N HIS A 100 11.09 10.82 -8.19
CA HIS A 100 11.29 10.61 -6.76
C HIS A 100 12.78 10.35 -6.55
N GLU A 101 13.49 11.41 -6.20
CA GLU A 101 14.96 11.42 -6.16
C GLU A 101 15.46 10.87 -4.85
N VAL A 102 16.16 9.75 -4.93
CA VAL A 102 16.81 9.13 -3.78
C VAL A 102 18.32 9.23 -3.95
N VAL A 103 19.00 9.90 -3.02
CA VAL A 103 20.47 10.02 -2.99
C VAL A 103 20.93 9.54 -1.61
N ASP A 104 21.85 8.60 -1.58
CA ASP A 104 22.39 8.01 -0.34
C ASP A 104 21.30 7.52 0.63
N GLY A 105 20.22 6.95 0.08
CA GLY A 105 19.09 6.44 0.87
C GLY A 105 18.14 7.51 1.42
N GLN A 106 18.33 8.79 1.07
CA GLN A 106 17.46 9.90 1.45
C GLN A 106 16.74 10.46 0.24
N VAL A 107 15.47 10.84 0.41
CA VAL A 107 14.69 11.51 -0.63
C VAL A 107 14.98 12.99 -0.60
N HIS A 108 15.48 13.52 -1.71
CA HIS A 108 15.83 14.94 -1.86
C HIS A 108 14.75 15.74 -2.57
N SER A 109 14.03 15.11 -3.49
CA SER A 109 12.95 15.76 -4.21
C SER A 109 11.91 14.75 -4.71
N THR A 110 10.69 15.24 -4.93
CA THR A 110 9.60 14.41 -5.45
C THR A 110 8.68 15.27 -6.32
N LEU A 111 8.22 14.72 -7.45
CA LEU A 111 7.34 15.41 -8.39
C LEU A 111 6.19 14.49 -8.81
N GLN A 112 4.98 14.95 -8.53
CA GLN A 112 3.76 14.38 -9.05
C GLN A 112 3.12 15.38 -10.00
N LEU A 113 2.67 14.91 -11.16
CA LEU A 113 1.94 15.72 -12.15
C LEU A 113 0.44 15.40 -12.10
N GLY A 114 -0.36 16.36 -12.56
CA GLY A 114 -1.82 16.37 -12.47
C GLY A 114 -2.25 17.49 -11.52
N ASP A 115 -2.11 18.73 -12.00
CA ASP A 115 -2.24 19.96 -11.21
C ASP A 115 -3.60 20.06 -10.50
N PRO A 116 -3.64 20.15 -9.16
CA PRO A 116 -4.89 20.20 -8.40
C PRO A 116 -5.71 21.48 -8.68
N ALA A 117 -5.08 22.57 -9.08
CA ALA A 117 -5.81 23.79 -9.41
C ALA A 117 -6.59 23.66 -10.72
N VAL A 118 -6.06 22.92 -11.70
CA VAL A 118 -6.78 22.61 -12.93
C VAL A 118 -8.03 21.76 -12.62
N ILE A 119 -7.89 20.74 -11.79
CA ILE A 119 -9.00 19.90 -11.36
C ILE A 119 -10.04 20.74 -10.61
N ALA A 120 -9.61 21.58 -9.66
CA ALA A 120 -10.50 22.43 -8.86
C ALA A 120 -11.30 23.41 -9.72
N VAL A 121 -10.66 24.07 -10.69
CA VAL A 121 -11.32 25.03 -11.59
C VAL A 121 -12.33 24.33 -12.50
N GLN A 122 -11.98 23.17 -13.06
CA GLN A 122 -12.82 22.46 -14.01
C GLN A 122 -14.00 21.74 -13.37
N THR A 123 -13.87 21.31 -12.09
CA THR A 123 -14.97 20.65 -11.36
C THR A 123 -15.76 21.60 -10.49
N GLY A 124 -15.21 22.75 -10.11
CA GLY A 124 -15.73 23.66 -9.10
C GLY A 124 -15.53 23.15 -7.65
N ILE A 125 -14.88 22.00 -7.46
CA ILE A 125 -14.69 21.36 -6.17
C ILE A 125 -13.27 21.61 -5.66
N THR A 126 -13.15 22.01 -4.39
CA THR A 126 -11.85 22.19 -3.73
C THR A 126 -11.05 20.90 -3.83
N THR A 127 -9.80 21.01 -4.28
CA THR A 127 -8.92 19.86 -4.53
C THR A 127 -7.64 19.97 -3.71
N VAL A 128 -7.25 18.89 -3.06
CA VAL A 128 -5.97 18.76 -2.35
C VAL A 128 -5.07 17.84 -3.15
N GLY A 129 -3.85 18.28 -3.38
CA GLY A 129 -2.83 17.50 -4.09
C GLY A 129 -1.45 17.70 -3.49
N ASN A 130 -0.42 17.17 -4.16
CA ASN A 130 0.97 17.35 -3.75
C ASN A 130 1.29 16.87 -2.32
N PHE A 131 0.81 15.69 -1.95
CA PHE A 131 0.85 15.17 -0.58
C PHE A 131 2.25 14.81 -0.08
N ARG A 132 3.21 14.49 -0.97
CA ARG A 132 4.52 13.96 -0.56
C ARG A 132 5.52 15.04 -0.14
N VAL A 133 5.38 16.25 -0.68
CA VAL A 133 6.39 17.31 -0.56
C VAL A 133 6.61 17.75 0.89
N ALA A 134 5.55 17.90 1.69
CA ALA A 134 5.67 18.33 3.08
C ALA A 134 6.40 17.28 3.96
N ASP A 135 6.18 16.00 3.72
CA ASP A 135 6.88 14.92 4.39
C ASP A 135 8.38 14.91 4.03
N VAL A 136 8.69 15.03 2.72
CA VAL A 136 10.08 15.13 2.23
C VAL A 136 10.78 16.36 2.80
N ALA A 137 10.11 17.52 2.83
CA ALA A 137 10.64 18.75 3.43
C ALA A 137 10.92 18.61 4.93
N ALA A 138 10.20 17.71 5.61
CA ALA A 138 10.45 17.33 7.00
C ALA A 138 11.48 16.19 7.13
N SER A 139 12.31 15.97 6.13
CA SER A 139 13.33 14.90 6.05
C SER A 139 12.77 13.48 6.00
N GLY A 140 11.48 13.33 5.69
CA GLY A 140 10.85 12.03 5.45
C GLY A 140 11.09 11.51 4.04
N GLN A 141 10.74 10.26 3.81
CA GLN A 141 10.87 9.61 2.50
C GLN A 141 9.71 9.92 1.54
N GLY A 142 8.66 10.68 1.97
CA GLY A 142 7.47 10.92 1.18
C GLY A 142 6.63 9.67 0.88
N ALA A 143 7.00 8.55 1.47
CA ALA A 143 6.36 7.24 1.36
C ALA A 143 6.75 6.36 2.57
N PRO A 144 5.90 5.38 2.97
CA PRO A 144 4.55 5.10 2.49
C PRO A 144 3.50 6.03 3.15
N LEU A 145 2.73 6.78 2.37
CA LEU A 145 1.67 7.64 2.91
C LEU A 145 0.38 6.86 3.24
N VAL A 146 0.22 5.66 2.69
CA VAL A 146 -0.88 4.73 3.04
C VAL A 146 -0.83 4.31 4.51
N SER A 147 0.32 4.42 5.17
CA SER A 147 0.48 4.18 6.61
C SER A 147 -0.45 5.06 7.46
N THR A 148 -0.81 6.25 6.99
CA THR A 148 -1.79 7.13 7.66
C THR A 148 -3.19 6.51 7.68
N PHE A 149 -3.60 5.87 6.58
CA PHE A 149 -4.84 5.12 6.54
C PHE A 149 -4.83 3.99 7.57
N ASP A 150 -3.77 3.20 7.59
CA ASP A 150 -3.63 2.10 8.55
C ASP A 150 -3.61 2.61 9.99
N TRP A 151 -2.90 3.71 10.25
CA TRP A 151 -2.83 4.34 11.56
C TRP A 151 -4.19 4.80 12.09
N HIS A 152 -5.00 5.44 11.29
CA HIS A 152 -6.28 6.00 11.74
C HIS A 152 -7.42 4.97 11.73
N LEU A 153 -7.45 4.06 10.77
CA LEU A 153 -8.60 3.19 10.53
C LEU A 153 -8.37 1.72 10.93
N LEU A 154 -7.10 1.28 11.01
CA LEU A 154 -6.78 -0.10 11.35
C LEU A 154 -6.13 -0.27 12.72
N ARG A 155 -5.88 0.79 13.48
CA ARG A 155 -5.43 0.62 14.86
C ARG A 155 -6.48 -0.15 15.67
N PRO A 156 -6.08 -1.22 16.38
CA PRO A 156 -7.03 -1.98 17.19
C PRO A 156 -7.51 -1.17 18.39
N SER A 157 -8.70 -1.48 18.89
CA SER A 157 -9.14 -1.02 20.21
C SER A 157 -8.18 -1.49 21.30
N ALA A 158 -8.29 -0.90 22.51
CA ALA A 158 -7.41 -1.24 23.63
C ALA A 158 -7.41 -2.73 23.98
N SER A 159 -8.54 -3.44 23.72
CA SER A 159 -8.63 -4.91 23.75
C SER A 159 -9.09 -5.41 22.39
N LEU A 160 -8.28 -6.24 21.75
CA LEU A 160 -8.57 -6.83 20.45
C LEU A 160 -8.69 -8.34 20.59
N LEU A 161 -9.85 -8.89 20.23
CA LEU A 161 -10.13 -10.34 20.32
C LEU A 161 -9.84 -10.93 21.72
N GLY A 162 -10.14 -10.18 22.78
CA GLY A 162 -9.90 -10.59 24.15
C GLY A 162 -8.43 -10.49 24.61
N ILE A 163 -7.56 -9.86 23.81
CA ILE A 163 -6.14 -9.63 24.14
C ILE A 163 -5.97 -8.15 24.47
N ASP A 164 -5.80 -7.84 25.75
CA ASP A 164 -5.53 -6.47 26.21
C ASP A 164 -4.15 -6.01 25.73
N GLY A 165 -4.09 -4.80 25.20
CA GLY A 165 -2.86 -4.27 24.61
C GLY A 165 -2.41 -4.98 23.32
N GLY A 166 -3.31 -5.77 22.69
CA GLY A 166 -3.01 -6.53 21.49
C GLY A 166 -2.70 -5.65 20.29
N TRP A 167 -1.61 -5.96 19.59
CA TRP A 167 -1.20 -5.29 18.37
C TRP A 167 -1.88 -5.89 17.15
N ARG A 168 -2.11 -5.08 16.14
CA ARG A 168 -2.52 -5.53 14.80
C ARG A 168 -1.34 -5.44 13.84
N ALA A 169 -1.08 -6.51 13.12
CA ALA A 169 -0.15 -6.49 12.00
C ALA A 169 -0.92 -6.31 10.69
N VAL A 170 -0.57 -5.30 9.91
CA VAL A 170 -1.07 -5.13 8.54
C VAL A 170 0.01 -5.64 7.60
N GLN A 171 -0.19 -6.84 7.06
CA GLN A 171 0.76 -7.54 6.19
C GLN A 171 0.33 -7.39 4.74
N ASN A 172 1.12 -6.70 3.95
CA ASN A 172 0.96 -6.71 2.50
C ASN A 172 1.82 -7.82 1.89
N ILE A 173 1.22 -8.66 1.04
CA ILE A 173 1.91 -9.71 0.29
C ILE A 173 1.76 -9.39 -1.21
N GLY A 174 2.60 -8.47 -1.68
CA GLY A 174 2.81 -8.18 -3.10
C GLY A 174 3.91 -9.05 -3.69
N GLY A 175 4.72 -8.55 -4.61
CA GLY A 175 5.95 -9.24 -5.05
C GLY A 175 6.94 -9.40 -3.89
N ILE A 176 7.05 -8.37 -3.04
CA ILE A 176 7.74 -8.35 -1.76
C ILE A 176 6.66 -8.31 -0.66
N GLY A 177 6.95 -8.94 0.48
CA GLY A 177 6.13 -8.87 1.68
C GLY A 177 6.59 -7.74 2.59
N ASN A 178 5.66 -6.92 3.08
CA ASN A 178 5.93 -5.90 4.09
C ASN A 178 4.86 -5.89 5.18
N VAL A 179 5.24 -5.46 6.36
CA VAL A 179 4.34 -5.39 7.53
C VAL A 179 4.41 -4.01 8.16
N THR A 180 3.25 -3.57 8.65
CA THR A 180 3.14 -2.48 9.62
C THR A 180 2.49 -3.01 10.89
N PHE A 181 3.21 -2.98 12.01
CA PHE A 181 2.66 -3.27 13.33
C PHE A 181 2.02 -2.02 13.89
N LEU A 182 0.72 -2.11 14.19
CA LEU A 182 -0.08 -1.03 14.75
C LEU A 182 -0.34 -1.28 16.25
N PRO A 183 0.05 -0.35 17.13
CA PRO A 183 -0.28 -0.46 18.54
C PRO A 183 -1.78 -0.24 18.78
N PRO A 184 -2.34 -0.68 19.90
CA PRO A 184 -3.74 -0.40 20.25
C PRO A 184 -3.99 1.10 20.43
N GLN A 185 -5.24 1.51 20.22
CA GLN A 185 -5.68 2.88 20.48
C GLN A 185 -5.40 3.25 21.94
N GLY A 186 -5.01 4.51 22.18
CA GLY A 186 -4.59 4.99 23.48
C GLY A 186 -3.16 4.63 23.89
N SER A 187 -2.45 3.77 23.15
CA SER A 187 -1.03 3.51 23.35
C SER A 187 -0.17 4.68 22.88
N THR A 188 0.89 4.98 23.62
CA THR A 188 1.95 5.94 23.24
C THR A 188 3.01 5.33 22.33
N SER A 189 2.94 4.01 22.07
CA SER A 189 3.86 3.32 21.17
C SER A 189 3.68 3.78 19.73
N THR A 190 4.77 3.83 18.99
CA THR A 190 4.80 4.14 17.57
C THR A 190 4.63 2.87 16.73
N PRO A 191 4.07 2.95 15.52
CA PRO A 191 4.05 1.82 14.60
C PRO A 191 5.47 1.44 14.18
N LEU A 192 5.65 0.17 13.82
CA LEU A 192 6.89 -0.35 13.24
C LEU A 192 6.59 -0.93 11.87
N ALA A 193 7.28 -0.48 10.83
CA ALA A 193 7.10 -0.95 9.46
C ALA A 193 8.42 -1.39 8.84
N PHE A 194 8.42 -2.51 8.12
CA PHE A 194 9.57 -3.02 7.38
C PHE A 194 9.16 -4.14 6.39
N ASP A 195 10.07 -4.47 5.47
CA ASP A 195 9.87 -5.58 4.54
C ASP A 195 10.22 -6.92 5.19
N THR A 196 9.29 -7.87 5.15
CA THR A 196 9.44 -9.19 5.78
C THR A 196 10.26 -10.16 4.93
N GLY A 197 10.35 -9.92 3.63
CA GLY A 197 11.07 -10.77 2.67
C GLY A 197 10.30 -10.93 1.36
N PRO A 198 10.44 -12.07 0.65
CA PRO A 198 9.71 -12.31 -0.57
C PRO A 198 8.21 -12.42 -0.27
N GLY A 199 7.42 -11.86 -1.18
CA GLY A 199 5.98 -12.13 -1.23
C GLY A 199 5.67 -13.19 -2.30
N ASN A 200 4.92 -12.78 -3.33
CA ASN A 200 4.56 -13.68 -4.43
C ASN A 200 5.66 -13.84 -5.50
N ALA A 201 6.67 -12.95 -5.56
CA ALA A 201 7.61 -12.91 -6.68
C ALA A 201 8.30 -14.25 -6.96
N LEU A 202 8.71 -14.97 -5.89
CA LEU A 202 9.36 -16.27 -6.04
C LEU A 202 8.36 -17.38 -6.39
N ILE A 203 7.12 -17.31 -5.85
CA ILE A 203 6.03 -18.24 -6.15
C ILE A 203 5.61 -18.09 -7.60
N ASP A 204 5.42 -16.87 -8.07
CA ASP A 204 5.02 -16.55 -9.45
C ASP A 204 6.08 -17.03 -10.44
N TRP A 205 7.35 -16.76 -10.15
CA TRP A 205 8.45 -17.27 -10.99
C TRP A 205 8.47 -18.79 -11.04
N ALA A 206 8.33 -19.46 -9.90
CA ALA A 206 8.30 -20.91 -9.81
C ALA A 206 7.14 -21.51 -10.62
N THR A 207 5.97 -20.88 -10.53
CA THR A 207 4.77 -21.26 -11.29
C THR A 207 4.99 -21.11 -12.80
N GLN A 208 5.55 -19.97 -13.25
CA GLN A 208 5.86 -19.75 -14.65
C GLN A 208 6.86 -20.79 -15.17
N GLN A 209 7.88 -21.09 -14.41
CA GLN A 209 8.88 -22.11 -14.75
C GLN A 209 8.26 -23.52 -14.85
N ALA A 210 7.46 -23.90 -13.85
CA ALA A 210 6.81 -25.21 -13.78
C ALA A 210 5.79 -25.45 -14.89
N THR A 211 5.14 -24.37 -15.38
CA THR A 211 4.09 -24.45 -16.40
C THR A 211 4.56 -24.01 -17.80
N ALA A 212 5.87 -23.87 -18.01
CA ALA A 212 6.44 -23.36 -19.25
C ALA A 212 5.80 -22.03 -19.72
N GLY A 213 5.48 -21.14 -18.76
CA GLY A 213 4.89 -19.83 -19.01
C GLY A 213 3.38 -19.80 -19.23
N GLN A 214 2.69 -20.94 -19.13
CA GLN A 214 1.23 -21.00 -19.32
C GLN A 214 0.47 -20.31 -18.18
N MET A 215 1.00 -20.35 -16.95
CA MET A 215 0.44 -19.67 -15.79
C MET A 215 1.40 -18.60 -15.29
N ARG A 216 0.88 -17.43 -14.97
CA ARG A 216 1.68 -16.31 -14.44
C ARG A 216 1.86 -16.38 -12.93
N TYR A 217 0.96 -17.02 -12.22
CA TYR A 217 0.95 -17.21 -10.76
C TYR A 217 0.18 -18.48 -10.40
N ASP A 218 0.40 -19.02 -9.21
CA ASP A 218 -0.29 -20.19 -8.70
C ASP A 218 -1.70 -19.81 -8.21
N HIS A 219 -2.69 -20.05 -9.06
CA HIS A 219 -4.08 -19.71 -8.78
C HIS A 219 -4.58 -20.50 -7.57
N ASP A 220 -5.04 -19.78 -6.53
CA ASP A 220 -5.53 -20.33 -5.26
C ASP A 220 -4.55 -21.29 -4.53
N GLY A 221 -3.26 -21.28 -4.93
CA GLY A 221 -2.25 -22.18 -4.38
C GLY A 221 -2.43 -23.65 -4.80
N LEU A 222 -3.10 -23.89 -5.93
CA LEU A 222 -3.46 -25.26 -6.35
C LEU A 222 -2.23 -26.11 -6.73
N LEU A 223 -1.19 -25.51 -7.31
CA LEU A 223 0.04 -26.24 -7.63
C LEU A 223 0.88 -26.49 -6.36
N ALA A 224 1.03 -25.49 -5.52
CA ALA A 224 1.74 -25.62 -4.25
C ALA A 224 1.10 -26.69 -3.35
N ARG A 225 -0.23 -26.79 -3.33
CA ARG A 225 -0.97 -27.79 -2.53
C ARG A 225 -0.70 -29.23 -2.98
N GLN A 226 -0.26 -29.45 -4.20
CA GLN A 226 0.09 -30.80 -4.73
C GLN A 226 1.51 -31.22 -4.33
N GLY A 227 2.37 -30.25 -3.96
CA GLY A 227 3.75 -30.51 -3.61
C GLY A 227 3.99 -30.73 -2.12
N GLN A 228 5.19 -31.20 -1.82
CA GLN A 228 5.69 -31.38 -0.46
C GLN A 228 6.80 -30.37 -0.16
N VAL A 229 6.70 -29.70 0.98
CA VAL A 229 7.71 -28.72 1.42
C VAL A 229 9.01 -29.41 1.79
N SER A 230 10.12 -29.06 1.15
CA SER A 230 11.45 -29.50 1.51
C SER A 230 11.97 -28.74 2.74
N GLN A 231 11.90 -29.34 3.92
CA GLN A 231 12.37 -28.71 5.15
C GLN A 231 13.88 -28.37 5.10
N THR A 232 14.69 -29.21 4.47
CA THR A 232 16.13 -28.99 4.32
C THR A 232 16.43 -27.72 3.52
N LEU A 233 15.77 -27.54 2.37
CA LEU A 233 15.97 -26.37 1.52
C LEU A 233 15.34 -25.12 2.15
N LEU A 234 14.16 -25.26 2.76
CA LEU A 234 13.52 -24.18 3.50
C LEU A 234 14.45 -23.58 4.56
N HIS A 235 15.04 -24.39 5.43
CA HIS A 235 15.96 -23.93 6.46
C HIS A 235 17.18 -23.24 5.87
N ARG A 236 17.74 -23.79 4.77
CA ARG A 236 18.90 -23.21 4.08
C ARG A 236 18.58 -21.84 3.50
N TRP A 237 17.44 -21.69 2.82
CA TRP A 237 17.06 -20.44 2.17
C TRP A 237 16.62 -19.37 3.17
N LEU A 238 16.03 -19.75 4.29
CA LEU A 238 15.74 -18.83 5.40
C LEU A 238 16.99 -18.39 6.18
N ALA A 239 18.16 -19.01 5.94
CA ALA A 239 19.43 -18.58 6.50
C ALA A 239 20.07 -17.39 5.77
N LEU A 240 19.43 -16.83 4.73
CA LEU A 240 19.89 -15.60 4.08
C LEU A 240 20.06 -14.48 5.11
N PRO A 241 21.18 -13.72 5.06
CA PRO A 241 21.47 -12.67 6.04
C PRO A 241 20.36 -11.62 6.18
N TYR A 242 19.61 -11.35 5.12
CA TYR A 242 18.48 -10.41 5.13
C TYR A 242 17.45 -10.73 6.21
N PHE A 243 17.08 -12.00 6.38
CA PHE A 243 16.06 -12.38 7.37
C PHE A 243 16.52 -12.13 8.82
N ALA A 244 17.82 -12.08 9.03
CA ALA A 244 18.42 -11.80 10.33
C ALA A 244 18.64 -10.30 10.61
N GLN A 245 18.53 -9.41 9.62
CA GLN A 245 18.69 -7.97 9.81
C GLN A 245 17.59 -7.40 10.69
N ASP A 246 17.96 -6.45 11.54
CA ASP A 246 17.03 -5.70 12.37
C ASP A 246 16.34 -4.58 11.56
N PRO A 247 15.06 -4.23 11.87
CA PRO A 247 14.44 -3.04 11.33
C PRO A 247 15.15 -1.74 11.81
N PRO A 248 15.15 -0.69 10.98
CA PRO A 248 14.46 -0.56 9.70
C PRO A 248 15.19 -1.32 8.59
N LYS A 249 14.46 -2.10 7.81
CA LYS A 249 15.01 -2.83 6.66
C LYS A 249 14.02 -2.83 5.50
N SER A 250 14.56 -2.72 4.30
CA SER A 250 13.81 -2.82 3.06
C SER A 250 14.52 -3.76 2.08
N THR A 251 13.78 -4.27 1.12
CA THR A 251 14.30 -5.15 0.07
C THR A 251 13.41 -5.06 -1.18
N GLY A 252 13.91 -5.59 -2.27
CA GLY A 252 13.19 -5.60 -3.52
C GLY A 252 13.62 -6.75 -4.43
N ARG A 253 13.36 -6.57 -5.71
CA ARG A 253 13.74 -7.56 -6.75
C ARG A 253 15.24 -7.65 -6.99
N GLU A 254 16.03 -6.72 -6.45
CA GLU A 254 17.49 -6.77 -6.47
C GLU A 254 18.02 -7.94 -5.64
N LEU A 255 17.41 -8.23 -4.48
CA LEU A 255 17.75 -9.38 -3.65
C LEU A 255 16.92 -10.62 -4.03
N PHE A 256 15.59 -10.51 -3.99
CA PHE A 256 14.68 -11.60 -4.36
C PHE A 256 14.43 -11.61 -5.88
N SER A 257 15.54 -11.79 -6.61
CA SER A 257 15.61 -11.69 -8.06
C SER A 257 15.26 -13.00 -8.76
N SER A 258 14.99 -12.90 -10.07
CA SER A 258 14.87 -14.08 -10.94
C SER A 258 16.12 -14.95 -10.96
N ALA A 259 17.30 -14.35 -10.80
CA ALA A 259 18.56 -15.08 -10.72
C ALA A 259 18.64 -15.91 -9.44
N LEU A 260 18.26 -15.35 -8.29
CA LEU A 260 18.22 -16.07 -7.02
C LEU A 260 17.27 -17.27 -7.08
N VAL A 261 16.02 -17.03 -7.48
CA VAL A 261 15.01 -18.11 -7.51
C VAL A 261 15.37 -19.19 -8.55
N LYS A 262 16.02 -18.80 -9.65
CA LYS A 262 16.54 -19.78 -10.62
C LYS A 262 17.64 -20.66 -9.98
N ALA A 263 18.57 -20.07 -9.24
CA ALA A 263 19.59 -20.86 -8.55
C ALA A 263 18.98 -21.83 -7.53
N TRP A 264 17.94 -21.40 -6.80
CA TRP A 264 17.19 -22.26 -5.87
C TRP A 264 16.39 -23.36 -6.59
N TRP A 265 15.85 -23.06 -7.77
CA TRP A 265 15.22 -24.07 -8.62
C TRP A 265 16.22 -25.13 -9.06
N ASP A 266 17.36 -24.72 -9.60
CA ASP A 266 18.40 -25.64 -10.07
C ASP A 266 18.92 -26.52 -8.92
N GLU A 267 19.10 -25.95 -7.74
CA GLU A 267 19.44 -26.69 -6.51
C GLU A 267 18.35 -27.71 -6.13
N ALA A 268 17.08 -27.27 -6.09
CA ALA A 268 15.95 -28.14 -5.75
C ALA A 268 15.81 -29.34 -6.72
N MET A 269 16.02 -29.12 -8.01
CA MET A 269 15.99 -30.21 -9.02
C MET A 269 17.14 -31.19 -8.78
N GLN A 270 18.33 -30.72 -8.38
CA GLN A 270 19.45 -31.60 -8.01
C GLN A 270 19.15 -32.41 -6.74
N TYR A 271 18.35 -31.89 -5.82
CA TYR A 271 17.85 -32.62 -4.63
C TYR A 271 16.70 -33.59 -4.98
N GLY A 272 16.26 -33.65 -6.24
CA GLY A 272 15.21 -34.55 -6.72
C GLY A 272 13.79 -34.08 -6.44
N LEU A 273 13.57 -32.78 -6.14
CA LEU A 273 12.23 -32.24 -5.96
C LEU A 273 11.50 -32.17 -7.31
N GLN A 274 10.18 -32.38 -7.25
CA GLN A 274 9.31 -32.09 -8.37
C GLN A 274 8.95 -30.59 -8.41
N ALA A 275 8.48 -30.10 -9.55
CA ALA A 275 8.11 -28.70 -9.72
C ALA A 275 7.07 -28.22 -8.66
N ALA A 276 6.07 -29.05 -8.34
CA ALA A 276 5.07 -28.76 -7.33
C ALA A 276 5.70 -28.63 -5.92
N ASP A 277 6.70 -29.47 -5.59
CA ASP A 277 7.42 -29.41 -4.31
C ASP A 277 8.19 -28.08 -4.18
N PHE A 278 8.78 -27.61 -5.29
CA PHE A 278 9.46 -26.32 -5.30
C PHE A 278 8.47 -25.18 -5.09
N ILE A 279 7.31 -25.16 -5.77
CA ILE A 279 6.28 -24.14 -5.58
C ILE A 279 5.78 -24.15 -4.13
N ALA A 280 5.52 -25.34 -3.57
CA ALA A 280 5.14 -25.51 -2.17
C ALA A 280 6.21 -24.94 -1.21
N THR A 281 7.49 -25.20 -1.50
CA THR A 281 8.60 -24.71 -0.68
C THR A 281 8.76 -23.18 -0.81
N MET A 282 8.55 -22.58 -1.99
CA MET A 282 8.54 -21.12 -2.17
C MET A 282 7.38 -20.46 -1.40
N THR A 283 6.19 -21.05 -1.44
CA THR A 283 5.03 -20.60 -0.66
C THR A 283 5.35 -20.64 0.84
N GLU A 284 6.03 -21.70 1.27
CA GLU A 284 6.45 -21.87 2.65
C GLU A 284 7.55 -20.88 3.06
N VAL A 285 8.51 -20.53 2.17
CA VAL A 285 9.51 -19.47 2.43
C VAL A 285 8.82 -18.15 2.72
N THR A 286 7.82 -17.77 1.93
CA THR A 286 7.05 -16.54 2.16
C THR A 286 6.35 -16.59 3.52
N ALA A 287 5.60 -17.65 3.83
CA ALA A 287 4.89 -17.78 5.09
C ALA A 287 5.83 -17.79 6.30
N ALA A 288 6.92 -18.55 6.21
CA ALA A 288 7.89 -18.69 7.29
C ALA A 288 8.70 -17.41 7.53
N SER A 289 9.10 -16.69 6.47
CA SER A 289 9.82 -15.42 6.63
C SER A 289 8.97 -14.36 7.34
N ILE A 290 7.68 -14.29 7.04
CA ILE A 290 6.73 -13.42 7.74
C ILE A 290 6.63 -13.83 9.23
N ALA A 291 6.41 -15.11 9.52
CA ALA A 291 6.24 -15.59 10.89
C ALA A 291 7.51 -15.40 11.74
N VAL A 292 8.69 -15.65 11.17
CA VAL A 292 9.97 -15.39 11.84
C VAL A 292 10.18 -13.89 12.11
N ALA A 293 9.83 -13.03 11.15
CA ALA A 293 9.89 -11.59 11.33
C ALA A 293 8.97 -11.12 12.48
N TYR A 294 7.77 -11.70 12.60
CA TYR A 294 6.86 -11.37 13.69
C TYR A 294 7.39 -11.82 15.05
N ALA A 295 7.85 -13.06 15.16
CA ALA A 295 8.40 -13.58 16.40
C ALA A 295 9.61 -12.78 16.90
N ARG A 296 10.40 -12.23 15.95
CA ARG A 296 11.64 -11.52 16.27
C ARG A 296 11.44 -10.02 16.52
N PHE A 297 10.53 -9.37 15.77
CA PHE A 297 10.48 -7.91 15.70
C PHE A 297 9.13 -7.30 16.10
N ALA A 298 8.08 -8.09 16.32
CA ALA A 298 6.82 -7.51 16.77
C ALA A 298 7.01 -6.78 18.10
N PRO A 299 6.61 -5.50 18.19
CA PRO A 299 6.85 -4.70 19.40
C PRO A 299 6.02 -5.15 20.61
N GLY A 300 5.03 -6.00 20.39
CA GLY A 300 4.15 -6.54 21.42
C GLY A 300 3.35 -7.75 20.92
N THR A 301 2.42 -8.21 21.72
CA THR A 301 1.61 -9.38 21.39
C THR A 301 0.72 -9.11 20.17
N VAL A 302 0.99 -9.77 19.05
CA VAL A 302 0.15 -9.68 17.85
C VAL A 302 -1.15 -10.44 18.09
N ALA A 303 -2.27 -9.72 18.13
CA ALA A 303 -3.60 -10.29 18.33
C ALA A 303 -4.27 -10.66 17.00
N GLN A 304 -4.01 -9.89 15.93
CA GLN A 304 -4.61 -10.07 14.62
C GLN A 304 -3.64 -9.69 13.51
N VAL A 305 -3.74 -10.40 12.40
CA VAL A 305 -3.05 -10.04 11.14
C VAL A 305 -4.10 -9.72 10.08
N VAL A 306 -4.00 -8.53 9.49
CA VAL A 306 -4.80 -8.12 8.32
C VAL A 306 -3.94 -8.29 7.09
N VAL A 307 -4.32 -9.19 6.19
CA VAL A 307 -3.53 -9.50 4.99
C VAL A 307 -4.06 -8.75 3.79
N GLY A 308 -3.17 -8.08 3.07
CA GLY A 308 -3.42 -7.37 1.83
C GLY A 308 -2.53 -7.84 0.68
N GLY A 309 -2.69 -7.20 -0.48
CA GLY A 309 -1.96 -7.53 -1.69
C GLY A 309 -2.47 -8.78 -2.40
N GLY A 310 -1.77 -9.18 -3.47
CA GLY A 310 -2.15 -10.35 -4.28
C GLY A 310 -2.13 -11.65 -3.50
N GLY A 311 -1.22 -11.80 -2.54
CA GLY A 311 -1.09 -12.99 -1.70
C GLY A 311 -2.29 -13.26 -0.80
N ALA A 312 -3.10 -12.22 -0.47
CA ALA A 312 -4.35 -12.39 0.26
C ALA A 312 -5.40 -13.22 -0.50
N ARG A 313 -5.22 -13.42 -1.80
CA ARG A 313 -6.09 -14.23 -2.66
C ARG A 313 -5.61 -15.67 -2.81
N ASN A 314 -4.49 -16.04 -2.20
CA ASN A 314 -3.97 -17.40 -2.23
C ASN A 314 -4.32 -18.10 -0.91
N PRO A 315 -5.40 -18.89 -0.85
CA PRO A 315 -5.84 -19.53 0.39
C PRO A 315 -4.82 -20.52 0.96
N TYR A 316 -4.01 -21.16 0.11
CA TYR A 316 -2.96 -22.05 0.59
C TYR A 316 -1.82 -21.28 1.28
N LEU A 317 -1.43 -20.13 0.72
CA LEU A 317 -0.45 -19.26 1.39
C LEU A 317 -0.96 -18.76 2.75
N LEU A 318 -2.25 -18.37 2.83
CA LEU A 318 -2.86 -17.96 4.11
C LEU A 318 -2.90 -19.07 5.12
N GLU A 319 -3.23 -20.29 4.71
CA GLU A 319 -3.19 -21.50 5.53
C GLU A 319 -1.78 -21.77 6.09
N ARG A 320 -0.75 -21.67 5.22
CA ARG A 320 0.66 -21.84 5.64
C ARG A 320 1.11 -20.74 6.57
N LEU A 321 0.70 -19.50 6.31
CA LEU A 321 1.00 -18.35 7.18
C LEU A 321 0.37 -18.54 8.58
N ALA A 322 -0.91 -18.91 8.65
CA ALA A 322 -1.59 -19.19 9.92
C ALA A 322 -0.85 -20.27 10.71
N PHE A 323 -0.52 -21.38 10.05
CA PHE A 323 0.23 -22.47 10.66
C PHE A 323 1.61 -22.03 11.19
N ARG A 324 2.36 -21.25 10.42
CA ARG A 324 3.68 -20.77 10.85
C ARG A 324 3.61 -19.76 11.99
N LEU A 325 2.64 -18.87 11.96
CA LEU A 325 2.39 -17.93 13.05
C LEU A 325 2.04 -18.69 14.35
N GLU A 326 1.17 -19.68 14.29
CA GLU A 326 0.83 -20.50 15.45
C GLU A 326 2.04 -21.25 16.01
N GLN A 327 2.86 -21.84 15.14
CA GLN A 327 4.10 -22.49 15.56
C GLN A 327 5.07 -21.55 16.27
N GLN A 328 5.23 -20.32 15.78
CA GLN A 328 6.17 -19.36 16.34
C GLN A 328 5.68 -18.73 17.65
N HIS A 329 4.37 -18.53 17.79
CA HIS A 329 3.80 -17.81 18.93
C HIS A 329 3.16 -18.75 20.00
N GLY A 330 3.09 -20.07 19.73
CA GLY A 330 2.50 -21.06 20.64
C GLY A 330 0.98 -20.94 20.81
N ARG A 331 0.32 -20.12 19.97
CA ARG A 331 -1.13 -19.90 19.93
C ARG A 331 -1.58 -19.49 18.55
N PRO A 332 -2.82 -19.77 18.16
CA PRO A 332 -3.37 -19.26 16.93
C PRO A 332 -3.44 -17.72 16.96
N ILE A 333 -3.12 -17.09 15.83
CA ILE A 333 -3.31 -15.65 15.59
C ILE A 333 -4.40 -15.51 14.54
N ALA A 334 -5.39 -14.66 14.82
CA ALA A 334 -6.48 -14.43 13.89
C ALA A 334 -5.95 -13.76 12.61
N LEU A 335 -6.17 -14.39 11.47
CA LEU A 335 -5.94 -13.81 10.15
C LEU A 335 -7.27 -13.34 9.58
N CYS A 336 -7.27 -12.15 9.00
CA CYS A 336 -8.34 -11.65 8.15
C CYS A 336 -7.75 -10.89 6.96
N THR A 337 -8.54 -10.71 5.93
CA THR A 337 -8.20 -9.89 4.77
C THR A 337 -8.76 -8.48 4.94
N HIS A 338 -8.28 -7.53 4.14
CA HIS A 338 -8.90 -6.19 4.08
C HIS A 338 -10.39 -6.27 3.71
N ALA A 339 -10.77 -7.20 2.81
CA ALA A 339 -12.15 -7.39 2.39
C ALA A 339 -13.07 -7.81 3.55
N GLU A 340 -12.60 -8.65 4.47
CA GLU A 340 -13.35 -9.05 5.67
C GLU A 340 -13.51 -7.91 6.68
N LEU A 341 -12.69 -6.86 6.57
CA LEU A 341 -12.86 -5.60 7.30
C LEU A 341 -13.68 -4.56 6.53
N GLY A 342 -14.28 -4.95 5.38
CA GLY A 342 -15.06 -4.04 4.53
C GLY A 342 -14.20 -3.10 3.69
N ILE A 343 -12.89 -3.35 3.54
CA ILE A 343 -11.97 -2.51 2.77
C ILE A 343 -11.58 -3.23 1.48
N ASP A 344 -11.92 -2.65 0.34
CA ASP A 344 -11.40 -3.15 -0.94
C ASP A 344 -9.88 -2.88 -1.01
N ALA A 345 -9.11 -3.96 -1.10
CA ALA A 345 -7.65 -3.87 -1.16
C ALA A 345 -7.13 -3.06 -2.38
N LYS A 346 -7.88 -3.04 -3.48
CA LYS A 346 -7.55 -2.22 -4.66
C LYS A 346 -7.87 -0.75 -4.43
N ALA A 347 -8.93 -0.46 -3.69
CA ALA A 347 -9.34 0.91 -3.40
C ALA A 347 -8.46 1.58 -2.34
N LYS A 348 -7.70 0.81 -1.55
CA LYS A 348 -7.00 1.28 -0.35
C LYS A 348 -6.15 2.53 -0.59
N GLU A 349 -5.43 2.62 -1.72
CA GLU A 349 -4.64 3.80 -2.05
C GLU A 349 -5.55 5.02 -2.33
N GLY A 350 -6.61 4.84 -3.11
CA GLY A 350 -7.60 5.89 -3.37
C GLY A 350 -8.26 6.39 -2.08
N LEU A 351 -8.64 5.45 -1.19
CA LEU A 351 -9.20 5.75 0.14
C LEU A 351 -8.21 6.53 0.99
N ALA A 352 -6.93 6.16 0.97
CA ALA A 352 -5.88 6.85 1.72
C ALA A 352 -5.71 8.31 1.26
N PHE A 353 -5.73 8.59 -0.06
CA PHE A 353 -5.62 9.97 -0.54
C PHE A 353 -6.88 10.80 -0.33
N ALA A 354 -8.05 10.18 -0.28
CA ALA A 354 -9.26 10.86 0.18
C ALA A 354 -9.16 11.24 1.66
N LEU A 355 -8.70 10.31 2.51
CA LEU A 355 -8.43 10.58 3.92
C LEU A 355 -7.38 11.69 4.11
N LEU A 356 -6.28 11.66 3.36
CA LEU A 356 -5.24 12.70 3.45
C LEU A 356 -5.78 14.08 3.07
N ALA A 357 -6.66 14.18 2.08
CA ALA A 357 -7.32 15.42 1.72
C ALA A 357 -8.24 15.91 2.85
N TYR A 358 -9.00 15.02 3.45
CA TYR A 358 -9.85 15.31 4.60
C TYR A 358 -9.02 15.83 5.79
N LEU A 359 -7.93 15.14 6.14
CA LEU A 359 -7.03 15.57 7.20
C LEU A 359 -6.41 16.94 6.91
N ALA A 360 -5.96 17.17 5.69
CA ALA A 360 -5.39 18.45 5.27
C ALA A 360 -6.36 19.61 5.42
N LEU A 361 -7.62 19.41 5.01
CA LEU A 361 -8.68 20.42 5.12
C LEU A 361 -8.97 20.80 6.58
N HIS A 362 -8.89 19.83 7.50
CA HIS A 362 -9.11 20.02 8.94
C HIS A 362 -7.85 20.48 9.69
N GLY A 363 -6.70 20.61 9.04
CA GLY A 363 -5.45 20.99 9.67
C GLY A 363 -4.80 19.87 10.51
N TRP A 364 -5.19 18.62 10.32
CA TRP A 364 -4.61 17.46 11.01
C TRP A 364 -3.42 16.87 10.24
N PRO A 365 -2.42 16.33 10.96
CA PRO A 365 -1.28 15.68 10.32
C PRO A 365 -1.69 14.51 9.42
N GLY A 366 -1.05 14.45 8.25
CA GLY A 366 -1.29 13.43 7.23
C GLY A 366 -0.17 12.39 7.09
N ASN A 367 0.94 12.50 7.84
CA ASN A 367 1.99 11.49 7.86
C ASN A 367 2.10 10.79 9.21
N VAL A 368 2.74 9.64 9.20
CA VAL A 368 3.16 8.90 10.38
C VAL A 368 4.68 8.87 10.39
N PRO A 369 5.36 9.77 11.15
CA PRO A 369 6.82 9.93 11.11
C PRO A 369 7.60 8.62 11.32
N ALA A 370 7.10 7.74 12.19
CA ALA A 370 7.71 6.43 12.41
C ALA A 370 7.70 5.51 11.16
N CYS A 371 6.82 5.79 10.18
CA CYS A 371 6.74 5.03 8.93
C CYS A 371 7.49 5.71 7.77
N THR A 372 7.47 7.05 7.72
CA THR A 372 8.08 7.81 6.64
C THR A 372 9.50 8.28 6.93
N GLY A 373 9.92 8.24 8.20
CA GLY A 373 11.21 8.77 8.64
C GLY A 373 11.23 10.29 8.80
N ALA A 374 10.10 10.99 8.65
CA ALA A 374 10.02 12.44 8.83
C ALA A 374 10.38 12.84 10.28
N ALA A 375 11.02 14.00 10.44
CA ALA A 375 11.41 14.52 11.76
C ALA A 375 10.21 14.87 12.65
N SER A 376 9.05 15.15 12.06
CA SER A 376 7.81 15.50 12.77
C SER A 376 6.57 15.24 11.92
N ALA A 377 5.42 15.19 12.59
CA ALA A 377 4.12 15.12 11.94
C ALA A 377 3.84 16.41 11.15
N GLN A 378 3.34 16.26 9.93
CA GLN A 378 3.08 17.36 8.99
C GLN A 378 1.66 17.27 8.44
N ILE A 379 1.02 18.41 8.24
CA ILE A 379 -0.18 18.49 7.39
C ILE A 379 0.30 18.27 5.95
N LEU A 380 -0.25 17.25 5.29
CA LEU A 380 0.15 16.89 3.93
C LEU A 380 -0.82 17.47 2.90
N GLY A 381 -0.25 17.92 1.80
CA GLY A 381 -1.01 18.40 0.65
C GLY A 381 -1.10 19.92 0.56
N GLN A 382 -1.45 20.38 -0.64
CA GLN A 382 -1.71 21.77 -0.98
C GLN A 382 -3.17 21.91 -1.41
N ILE A 383 -3.90 22.86 -0.85
CA ILE A 383 -5.30 23.10 -1.14
C ILE A 383 -5.40 24.04 -2.34
N ALA A 384 -6.02 23.58 -3.42
CA ALA A 384 -6.44 24.37 -4.56
C ALA A 384 -7.94 24.70 -4.40
N PRO A 385 -8.32 25.97 -4.19
CA PRO A 385 -9.73 26.34 -3.94
C PRO A 385 -10.61 26.09 -5.17
N GLY A 386 -11.72 25.39 -4.96
CA GLY A 386 -12.85 25.32 -5.90
C GLY A 386 -13.90 26.39 -5.59
N HIS A 387 -15.00 26.38 -6.32
CA HIS A 387 -16.13 27.31 -6.08
C HIS A 387 -16.76 27.10 -4.69
N ASN A 388 -16.69 25.86 -4.18
CA ASN A 388 -17.24 25.47 -2.87
C ASN A 388 -16.33 25.81 -1.67
N TYR A 389 -15.11 26.32 -1.89
CA TYR A 389 -14.11 26.48 -0.81
C TYR A 389 -14.60 27.31 0.37
N ARG A 390 -15.29 28.43 0.08
CA ARG A 390 -15.85 29.28 1.14
C ARG A 390 -16.89 28.57 2.00
N THR A 391 -17.74 27.77 1.38
CA THR A 391 -18.76 26.97 2.05
C THR A 391 -18.12 25.89 2.95
N LEU A 392 -17.09 25.21 2.47
CA LEU A 392 -16.33 24.23 3.25
C LEU A 392 -15.72 24.85 4.49
N LEU A 393 -15.08 26.01 4.39
CA LEU A 393 -14.51 26.72 5.56
C LEU A 393 -15.58 27.10 6.58
N GLN A 394 -16.78 27.50 6.15
CA GLN A 394 -17.87 27.81 7.05
C GLN A 394 -18.39 26.56 7.78
N GLN A 395 -18.49 25.43 7.10
CA GLN A 395 -18.89 24.15 7.71
C GLN A 395 -17.88 23.69 8.79
N LEU A 396 -16.57 23.76 8.49
CA LEU A 396 -15.52 23.43 9.44
C LEU A 396 -15.58 24.27 10.73
N THR A 397 -15.87 25.56 10.60
CA THR A 397 -15.99 26.44 11.77
C THR A 397 -17.26 26.19 12.59
N ALA A 398 -18.34 25.75 11.94
CA ALA A 398 -19.61 25.43 12.62
C ALA A 398 -19.54 24.08 13.37
N THR A 399 -18.73 23.13 12.91
CA THR A 399 -18.58 21.81 13.55
C THR A 399 -17.64 21.85 14.77
N ASN A 400 -16.82 22.91 14.91
CA ASN A 400 -15.90 23.10 16.02
C ASN A 400 -16.48 24.00 17.16
N LEU A 401 -17.75 24.39 17.09
CA LEU A 401 -18.53 25.08 18.11
C LEU A 401 -19.58 24.14 18.72
#